data_2a01a1ef65ba6099de7e09f579e5e3ef
#
_entry.id   2a01a1ef65ba6099de7e09f579e5e3ef
#
_cell.length_a   1.000
_cell.length_b   1.000
_cell.length_c   1.000
_cell.angle_alpha   90.00
_cell.angle_beta   90.00
_cell.angle_gamma   90.00
#
_symmetry.space_group_name_H-M   'P 1'
#
loop_
_entity.id
_entity.type
_entity.pdbx_description
1 polymer ?
#
loop_
_entity_poly.entity_id
_entity_poly.type
_entity_poly.pdbx_seq_one_letter_code
_entity_poly.pdbx_strand_id
1 'polypeptide(L)'
;MDLGLKLKKIHRGIAFNENAWFKPYIELHTNLRSMAQNEFEKDFFKLMNNSIFGKTMENIRNRENIRLVNNQKSLKKCAAKPNFDHFTEFDENLVAVHMKKTELVFNKPVYLGMSILDLSKTLMYDFHYNCIKKKFGSKANLLFTDTDSLCYESETEDFYKDISDDVQEKFDTSNFSLNHPSGIPTGINKKVPGMFKDEAGGEIIEEFVGLRAKQCAIKKLMVKKKKSVRVSREMSKK
;
A
#
# COMPACT_ATOMS: atom_id res chain seq x y z
N MET A 1 -19.58 -22.06 7.52
CA MET A 1 -18.10 -22.13 7.43
C MET A 1 -17.74 -23.21 6.41
N ASP A 2 -17.94 -22.84 5.19
CA ASP A 2 -17.98 -23.76 4.04
C ASP A 2 -16.63 -24.38 3.65
N LEU A 3 -15.54 -23.90 4.27
CA LEU A 3 -14.17 -24.38 4.05
C LEU A 3 -13.69 -25.43 5.08
N GLY A 4 -14.61 -26.05 5.83
CA GLY A 4 -14.29 -27.10 6.80
C GLY A 4 -13.72 -26.60 8.13
N LEU A 5 -13.56 -25.31 8.34
CA LEU A 5 -13.14 -24.75 9.62
C LEU A 5 -14.28 -24.82 10.65
N LYS A 6 -13.95 -25.20 11.87
CA LYS A 6 -14.90 -25.27 13.00
C LYS A 6 -14.55 -24.16 14.00
N LEU A 7 -15.48 -23.24 14.22
CA LEU A 7 -15.37 -22.25 15.28
C LEU A 7 -15.55 -22.95 16.64
N LYS A 8 -14.47 -23.02 17.45
CA LYS A 8 -14.52 -23.66 18.78
C LYS A 8 -14.98 -22.71 19.87
N LYS A 9 -14.51 -21.45 19.85
CA LYS A 9 -14.81 -20.48 20.91
C LYS A 9 -14.57 -19.06 20.40
N ILE A 10 -15.48 -18.14 20.74
CA ILE A 10 -15.28 -16.69 20.61
C ILE A 10 -14.87 -16.16 21.98
N HIS A 11 -13.67 -15.61 22.10
CA HIS A 11 -13.16 -15.06 23.35
C HIS A 11 -13.62 -13.62 23.56
N ARG A 12 -13.63 -12.80 22.51
CA ARG A 12 -14.03 -11.39 22.50
C ARG A 12 -14.58 -11.03 21.13
N GLY A 13 -15.50 -10.10 21.09
CA GLY A 13 -16.02 -9.48 19.88
C GLY A 13 -16.02 -7.96 20.03
N ILE A 14 -15.82 -7.24 18.95
CA ILE A 14 -15.95 -5.79 18.90
C ILE A 14 -17.10 -5.49 17.95
N ALA A 15 -18.09 -4.74 18.42
CA ALA A 15 -19.19 -4.27 17.60
C ALA A 15 -18.93 -2.81 17.19
N PHE A 16 -19.22 -2.49 15.94
CA PHE A 16 -19.07 -1.14 15.40
C PHE A 16 -20.42 -0.65 14.87
N ASN A 17 -20.69 0.65 15.08
CA ASN A 17 -21.70 1.36 14.32
C ASN A 17 -21.02 1.91 13.07
N GLU A 18 -21.25 1.26 11.94
CA GLU A 18 -20.65 1.65 10.67
C GLU A 18 -21.37 2.86 10.09
N ASN A 19 -20.57 3.84 9.65
CA ASN A 19 -21.04 5.01 8.92
C ASN A 19 -19.96 5.47 7.94
N ALA A 20 -20.38 5.88 6.75
CA ALA A 20 -19.49 6.38 5.70
C ALA A 20 -19.03 7.84 5.94
N TRP A 21 -18.80 8.24 7.19
CA TRP A 21 -18.45 9.61 7.59
C TRP A 21 -17.19 10.15 6.90
N PHE A 22 -16.28 9.27 6.49
CA PHE A 22 -15.03 9.64 5.85
C PHE A 22 -15.07 9.60 4.31
N LYS A 23 -16.15 9.09 3.75
CA LYS A 23 -16.35 8.96 2.30
C LYS A 23 -16.13 10.27 1.53
N PRO A 24 -16.67 11.44 1.93
CA PRO A 24 -16.47 12.69 1.21
C PRO A 24 -15.00 13.10 1.08
N TYR A 25 -14.18 12.85 2.11
CA TYR A 25 -12.76 13.14 2.08
C TYR A 25 -12.02 12.25 1.07
N ILE A 26 -12.27 10.94 1.10
CA ILE A 26 -11.64 9.98 0.19
C ILE A 26 -12.03 10.26 -1.26
N GLU A 27 -13.31 10.53 -1.51
CA GLU A 27 -13.81 10.84 -2.85
C GLU A 27 -13.21 12.15 -3.39
N LEU A 28 -13.11 13.19 -2.56
CA LEU A 28 -12.47 14.45 -2.96
C LEU A 28 -11.03 14.21 -3.44
N HIS A 29 -10.20 13.53 -2.64
CA HIS A 29 -8.81 13.32 -3.01
C HIS A 29 -8.64 12.33 -4.16
N THR A 30 -9.54 11.35 -4.28
CA THR A 30 -9.57 10.44 -5.44
C THR A 30 -9.90 11.19 -6.73
N ASN A 31 -10.87 12.11 -6.70
CA ASN A 31 -11.22 12.94 -7.84
C ASN A 31 -10.08 13.90 -8.21
N LEU A 32 -9.50 14.60 -7.23
CA LEU A 32 -8.35 15.48 -7.46
C LEU A 32 -7.16 14.70 -8.04
N ARG A 33 -6.89 13.50 -7.54
CA ARG A 33 -5.86 12.60 -8.09
C ARG A 33 -6.14 12.18 -9.53
N SER A 34 -7.41 11.98 -9.89
CA SER A 34 -7.79 11.60 -11.26
C SER A 34 -7.60 12.75 -12.26
N MET A 35 -7.74 14.00 -11.79
CA MET A 35 -7.57 15.21 -12.58
C MET A 35 -6.13 15.77 -12.54
N ALA A 36 -5.26 15.22 -11.70
CA ALA A 36 -3.90 15.70 -11.52
C ALA A 36 -3.11 15.67 -12.83
N GLN A 37 -2.41 16.76 -13.10
CA GLN A 37 -1.69 16.98 -14.37
C GLN A 37 -0.23 16.52 -14.32
N ASN A 38 0.32 16.37 -13.10
CA ASN A 38 1.71 15.96 -12.90
C ASN A 38 1.82 14.86 -11.83
N GLU A 39 2.97 14.20 -11.77
CA GLU A 39 3.20 13.09 -10.84
C GLU A 39 3.22 13.55 -9.38
N PHE A 40 3.72 14.77 -9.09
CA PHE A 40 3.72 15.31 -7.74
C PHE A 40 2.30 15.43 -7.17
N GLU A 41 1.36 16.01 -7.93
CA GLU A 41 -0.05 16.11 -7.52
C GLU A 41 -0.68 14.73 -7.31
N LYS A 42 -0.40 13.77 -8.21
CA LYS A 42 -0.90 12.40 -8.07
C LYS A 42 -0.41 11.74 -6.79
N ASP A 43 0.87 11.89 -6.48
CA ASP A 43 1.46 11.32 -5.26
C ASP A 43 0.99 12.06 -4.01
N PHE A 44 0.83 13.37 -4.08
CA PHE A 44 0.29 14.18 -2.99
C PHE A 44 -1.12 13.73 -2.58
N PHE A 45 -2.05 13.62 -3.54
CA PHE A 45 -3.41 13.19 -3.22
C PHE A 45 -3.49 11.70 -2.81
N LYS A 46 -2.59 10.86 -3.32
CA LYS A 46 -2.41 9.50 -2.81
C LYS A 46 -1.95 9.49 -1.36
N LEU A 47 -0.97 10.34 -1.03
CA LEU A 47 -0.47 10.49 0.33
C LEU A 47 -1.57 10.99 1.28
N MET A 48 -2.39 11.94 0.86
CA MET A 48 -3.51 12.46 1.67
C MET A 48 -4.46 11.34 2.09
N ASN A 49 -4.85 10.44 1.19
CA ASN A 49 -5.70 9.30 1.54
C ASN A 49 -4.98 8.28 2.44
N ASN A 50 -3.72 7.93 2.11
CA ASN A 50 -2.98 6.91 2.85
C ASN A 50 -2.52 7.38 4.24
N SER A 51 -2.28 8.69 4.42
CA SER A 51 -1.79 9.25 5.68
C SER A 51 -2.76 9.06 6.83
N ILE A 52 -4.06 9.02 6.56
CA ILE A 52 -5.08 8.79 7.59
C ILE A 52 -4.99 7.38 8.12
N PHE A 53 -4.94 6.37 7.23
CA PHE A 53 -4.69 5.00 7.64
C PHE A 53 -3.39 4.88 8.44
N GLY A 54 -2.28 5.42 7.90
CA GLY A 54 -0.98 5.42 8.59
C GLY A 54 -1.05 6.07 9.97
N LYS A 55 -1.82 7.15 10.12
CA LYS A 55 -1.96 7.87 11.39
C LYS A 55 -2.77 7.09 12.44
N THR A 56 -3.74 6.27 12.03
CA THR A 56 -4.46 5.39 12.96
C THR A 56 -3.58 4.28 13.51
N MET A 57 -2.60 3.80 12.73
CA MET A 57 -1.70 2.71 13.06
C MET A 57 -0.34 3.19 13.60
N GLU A 58 -0.19 4.50 13.85
CA GLU A 58 1.05 5.09 14.33
C GLU A 58 1.50 4.48 15.67
N ASN A 59 2.72 3.96 15.70
CA ASN A 59 3.34 3.54 16.96
C ASN A 59 3.83 4.76 17.75
N ILE A 60 3.00 5.24 18.67
CA ILE A 60 3.31 6.43 19.48
C ILE A 60 4.52 6.27 20.42
N ARG A 61 4.99 5.02 20.66
CA ARG A 61 6.23 4.78 21.41
C ARG A 61 7.46 5.31 20.66
N ASN A 62 7.40 5.31 19.33
CA ASN A 62 8.51 5.78 18.47
C ASN A 62 8.55 7.30 18.33
N ARG A 63 7.58 8.03 18.90
CA ARG A 63 7.63 9.49 18.89
C ARG A 63 8.72 9.97 19.82
N GLU A 64 9.65 10.73 19.27
CA GLU A 64 10.71 11.37 20.03
C GLU A 64 10.20 12.66 20.70
N ASN A 65 10.80 12.98 21.84
CA ASN A 65 10.61 14.24 22.52
C ASN A 65 11.92 15.04 22.42
N ILE A 66 12.05 15.83 21.36
CA ILE A 66 13.25 16.61 21.06
C ILE A 66 13.03 18.06 21.49
N ARG A 67 14.04 18.63 22.16
CA ARG A 67 14.10 20.04 22.51
C ARG A 67 15.31 20.67 21.86
N LEU A 68 15.10 21.67 21.01
CA LEU A 68 16.18 22.46 20.47
C LEU A 68 16.60 23.51 21.50
N VAL A 69 17.88 23.56 21.79
CA VAL A 69 18.48 24.51 22.73
C VAL A 69 19.67 25.21 22.07
N ASN A 70 19.83 26.49 22.36
CA ASN A 70 20.84 27.38 21.77
C ASN A 70 21.85 27.94 22.77
N ASN A 71 21.83 27.42 23.99
CA ASN A 71 22.76 27.87 25.03
C ASN A 71 23.08 26.76 26.03
N GLN A 72 24.26 26.84 26.60
CA GLN A 72 24.78 25.83 27.54
C GLN A 72 23.96 25.72 28.82
N LYS A 73 23.39 26.82 29.33
CA LYS A 73 22.54 26.79 30.52
C LYS A 73 21.29 25.94 30.32
N SER A 74 20.63 26.08 29.18
CA SER A 74 19.44 25.28 28.82
C SER A 74 19.80 23.82 28.57
N LEU A 75 20.94 23.54 27.94
CA LEU A 75 21.45 22.18 27.76
C LEU A 75 21.67 21.50 29.12
N LYS A 76 22.40 22.13 30.04
CA LYS A 76 22.63 21.60 31.39
C LYS A 76 21.33 21.35 32.15
N LYS A 77 20.35 22.27 32.04
CA LYS A 77 19.02 22.12 32.65
C LYS A 77 18.22 20.93 32.06
N CYS A 78 18.38 20.64 30.79
CA CYS A 78 17.75 19.47 30.18
C CYS A 78 18.49 18.18 30.55
N ALA A 79 19.81 18.18 30.53
CA ALA A 79 20.67 17.02 30.86
C ALA A 79 20.49 16.59 32.33
N ALA A 80 20.20 17.51 33.24
CA ALA A 80 19.95 17.21 34.65
C ALA A 80 18.60 16.51 34.91
N LYS A 81 17.73 16.36 33.92
CA LYS A 81 16.41 15.72 34.11
C LYS A 81 16.54 14.19 34.07
N PRO A 82 15.79 13.45 34.90
CA PRO A 82 15.83 11.97 34.93
C PRO A 82 15.46 11.31 33.61
N ASN A 83 14.68 12.00 32.77
CA ASN A 83 14.24 11.49 31.46
C ASN A 83 15.14 11.97 30.30
N PHE A 84 16.33 12.51 30.59
CA PHE A 84 17.34 12.81 29.59
C PHE A 84 17.82 11.49 28.95
N ASP A 85 18.00 11.48 27.64
CA ASP A 85 18.55 10.33 26.90
C ASP A 85 19.95 10.65 26.36
N HIS A 86 19.99 11.50 25.36
CA HIS A 86 21.24 11.98 24.74
C HIS A 86 21.02 13.36 24.12
N PHE A 87 22.07 13.93 23.56
CA PHE A 87 21.97 15.15 22.74
C PHE A 87 22.76 14.97 21.46
N THR A 88 22.34 15.71 20.41
CA THR A 88 23.02 15.82 19.13
C THR A 88 23.37 17.28 18.90
N GLU A 89 24.62 17.59 18.73
CA GLU A 89 25.10 18.92 18.41
C GLU A 89 25.11 19.13 16.89
N PHE A 90 24.43 20.17 16.42
CA PHE A 90 24.41 20.53 15.00
C PHE A 90 25.35 21.69 14.69
N ASP A 91 25.50 22.60 15.66
CA ASP A 91 26.36 23.78 15.56
C ASP A 91 26.65 24.27 16.98
N GLU A 92 27.63 25.20 17.14
CA GLU A 92 28.03 25.80 18.41
C GLU A 92 26.83 26.36 19.22
N ASN A 93 25.77 26.83 18.52
CA ASN A 93 24.60 27.44 19.11
C ASN A 93 23.31 26.64 18.84
N LEU A 94 23.40 25.40 18.39
CA LEU A 94 22.21 24.58 18.13
C LEU A 94 22.41 23.13 18.53
N VAL A 95 21.72 22.72 19.57
CA VAL A 95 21.77 21.35 20.10
C VAL A 95 20.37 20.79 20.19
N ALA A 96 20.15 19.59 19.66
CA ALA A 96 18.92 18.82 19.88
C ALA A 96 19.09 17.93 21.10
N VAL A 97 18.30 18.13 22.12
CA VAL A 97 18.26 17.32 23.33
C VAL A 97 17.12 16.31 23.23
N HIS A 98 17.47 15.03 23.22
CA HIS A 98 16.53 13.92 23.18
C HIS A 98 16.13 13.54 24.59
N MET A 99 14.81 13.51 24.82
CA MET A 99 14.22 13.20 26.13
C MET A 99 13.34 11.96 26.00
N LYS A 100 13.47 11.01 26.93
CA LYS A 100 12.54 9.88 27.03
C LYS A 100 11.15 10.36 27.42
N LYS A 101 10.14 9.76 26.81
CA LYS A 101 8.75 9.99 27.25
C LYS A 101 8.48 9.19 28.51
N THR A 102 8.05 9.86 29.54
CA THR A 102 7.68 9.25 30.82
C THR A 102 6.23 8.78 30.83
N GLU A 103 5.39 9.31 29.93
CA GLU A 103 3.99 8.98 29.81
C GLU A 103 3.60 8.79 28.34
N LEU A 104 2.85 7.73 28.06
CA LEU A 104 2.33 7.41 26.72
C LEU A 104 0.82 7.28 26.79
N VAL A 105 0.13 8.13 26.01
CA VAL A 105 -1.32 8.09 25.89
C VAL A 105 -1.69 7.32 24.61
N PHE A 106 -2.26 6.12 24.76
CA PHE A 106 -2.70 5.27 23.64
C PHE A 106 -4.08 5.68 23.15
N ASN A 107 -4.14 6.80 22.44
CA ASN A 107 -5.39 7.38 21.94
C ASN A 107 -5.60 7.24 20.44
N LYS A 108 -4.87 6.33 19.79
CA LYS A 108 -5.04 6.06 18.35
C LYS A 108 -6.15 5.05 18.12
N PRO A 109 -7.07 5.30 17.17
CA PRO A 109 -8.13 4.36 16.82
C PRO A 109 -7.56 3.21 15.95
N VAL A 110 -6.66 2.40 16.51
CA VAL A 110 -5.98 1.29 15.80
C VAL A 110 -6.94 0.27 15.21
N TYR A 111 -8.15 0.15 15.76
CA TYR A 111 -9.21 -0.72 15.24
C TYR A 111 -9.66 -0.30 13.83
N LEU A 112 -9.61 0.99 13.47
CA LEU A 112 -9.88 1.44 12.10
C LEU A 112 -8.84 0.90 11.12
N GLY A 113 -7.55 1.04 11.47
CA GLY A 113 -6.47 0.51 10.65
C GLY A 113 -6.53 -1.01 10.51
N MET A 114 -6.86 -1.73 11.60
CA MET A 114 -7.07 -3.18 11.58
C MET A 114 -8.21 -3.56 10.61
N SER A 115 -9.37 -2.90 10.72
CA SER A 115 -10.52 -3.17 9.86
C SER A 115 -10.21 -2.91 8.38
N ILE A 116 -9.52 -1.82 8.06
CA ILE A 116 -9.10 -1.50 6.68
C ILE A 116 -8.19 -2.59 6.13
N LEU A 117 -7.21 -3.06 6.92
CA LEU A 117 -6.30 -4.13 6.49
C LEU A 117 -7.05 -5.45 6.25
N ASP A 118 -7.97 -5.82 7.13
CA ASP A 118 -8.71 -7.07 7.00
C ASP A 118 -9.69 -7.03 5.82
N LEU A 119 -10.36 -5.90 5.59
CA LEU A 119 -11.19 -5.69 4.39
C LEU A 119 -10.36 -5.74 3.10
N SER A 120 -9.18 -5.11 3.10
CA SER A 120 -8.26 -5.19 1.97
C SER A 120 -7.82 -6.62 1.67
N LYS A 121 -7.43 -7.39 2.70
CA LYS A 121 -7.09 -8.81 2.54
C LYS A 121 -8.26 -9.63 2.00
N THR A 122 -9.46 -9.38 2.50
CA THR A 122 -10.66 -10.07 2.04
C THR A 122 -10.88 -9.84 0.54
N LEU A 123 -10.74 -8.59 0.07
CA LEU A 123 -10.83 -8.26 -1.35
C LEU A 123 -9.74 -8.97 -2.17
N MET A 124 -8.50 -8.99 -1.69
CA MET A 124 -7.38 -9.67 -2.36
C MET A 124 -7.62 -11.18 -2.46
N TYR A 125 -8.11 -11.80 -1.39
CA TYR A 125 -8.45 -13.24 -1.39
C TYR A 125 -9.66 -13.55 -2.26
N ASP A 126 -10.67 -12.69 -2.25
CA ASP A 126 -11.84 -12.85 -3.13
C ASP A 126 -11.41 -12.84 -4.60
N PHE A 127 -10.59 -11.89 -4.99
CA PHE A 127 -10.03 -11.85 -6.34
C PHE A 127 -9.19 -13.09 -6.66
N HIS A 128 -8.32 -13.52 -5.75
CA HIS A 128 -7.48 -14.69 -5.95
C HIS A 128 -8.32 -15.96 -6.14
N TYR A 129 -9.26 -16.24 -5.22
CA TYR A 129 -10.00 -17.51 -5.22
C TYR A 129 -11.20 -17.49 -6.18
N ASN A 130 -11.97 -16.40 -6.19
CA ASN A 130 -13.25 -16.34 -6.91
C ASN A 130 -13.11 -15.75 -8.33
N CYS A 131 -11.98 -15.12 -8.66
CA CYS A 131 -11.68 -14.68 -10.02
C CYS A 131 -10.58 -15.56 -10.64
N ILE A 132 -9.34 -15.46 -10.17
CA ILE A 132 -8.20 -16.13 -10.81
C ILE A 132 -8.27 -17.65 -10.66
N LYS A 133 -8.34 -18.19 -9.45
CA LYS A 133 -8.38 -19.65 -9.24
C LYS A 133 -9.63 -20.30 -9.79
N LYS A 134 -10.76 -19.60 -9.80
CA LYS A 134 -11.99 -20.10 -10.41
C LYS A 134 -11.86 -20.26 -11.93
N LYS A 135 -11.17 -19.33 -12.62
CA LYS A 135 -10.95 -19.38 -14.08
C LYS A 135 -9.84 -20.33 -14.49
N PHE A 136 -8.70 -20.22 -13.85
CA PHE A 136 -7.48 -20.89 -14.30
C PHE A 136 -7.13 -22.14 -13.48
N GLY A 137 -7.71 -22.35 -12.31
CA GLY A 137 -7.46 -23.51 -11.47
C GLY A 137 -5.98 -23.70 -11.14
N SER A 138 -5.43 -24.88 -11.49
CA SER A 138 -4.01 -25.20 -11.31
C SER A 138 -3.09 -24.51 -12.32
N LYS A 139 -3.63 -23.96 -13.41
CA LYS A 139 -2.87 -23.22 -14.42
C LYS A 139 -2.44 -21.82 -14.00
N ALA A 140 -2.91 -21.33 -12.86
CA ALA A 140 -2.45 -20.07 -12.30
C ALA A 140 -1.69 -20.27 -10.99
N ASN A 141 -0.43 -19.88 -10.98
CA ASN A 141 0.46 -19.91 -9.82
C ASN A 141 0.67 -18.49 -9.30
N LEU A 142 0.42 -18.27 -7.99
CA LEU A 142 0.70 -17.02 -7.35
C LEU A 142 2.20 -16.95 -7.04
N LEU A 143 2.91 -16.03 -7.68
CA LEU A 143 4.37 -15.85 -7.53
C LEU A 143 4.71 -15.00 -6.32
N PHE A 144 4.01 -13.87 -6.14
CA PHE A 144 4.11 -13.07 -4.92
C PHE A 144 2.84 -12.25 -4.66
N THR A 145 2.72 -11.80 -3.41
CA THR A 145 1.72 -10.83 -2.96
C THR A 145 2.41 -9.77 -2.10
N ASP A 146 2.02 -8.50 -2.28
CA ASP A 146 2.46 -7.41 -1.42
C ASP A 146 1.27 -6.47 -1.14
N THR A 147 0.63 -6.66 -0.01
CA THR A 147 -0.51 -5.90 0.54
C THR A 147 -1.69 -5.76 -0.42
N ASP A 148 -1.53 -5.02 -1.51
CA ASP A 148 -2.54 -4.66 -2.51
C ASP A 148 -2.14 -5.07 -3.93
N SER A 149 -1.14 -5.92 -4.07
CA SER A 149 -0.68 -6.44 -5.37
C SER A 149 -0.52 -7.94 -5.38
N LEU A 150 -0.77 -8.54 -6.54
CA LEU A 150 -0.65 -9.96 -6.82
C LEU A 150 0.11 -10.15 -8.13
N CYS A 151 1.06 -11.07 -8.16
CA CYS A 151 1.74 -11.46 -9.38
C CYS A 151 1.47 -12.93 -9.67
N TYR A 152 1.04 -13.21 -10.90
CA TYR A 152 0.69 -14.56 -11.34
C TYR A 152 1.54 -15.00 -12.52
N GLU A 153 1.88 -16.28 -12.51
CA GLU A 153 2.20 -17.03 -13.70
C GLU A 153 0.93 -17.78 -14.12
N SER A 154 0.47 -17.62 -15.36
CA SER A 154 -0.73 -18.26 -15.86
C SER A 154 -0.47 -18.94 -17.21
N GLU A 155 -0.86 -20.21 -17.30
CA GLU A 155 -0.81 -20.99 -18.54
C GLU A 155 -2.08 -20.73 -19.34
N THR A 156 -2.02 -19.83 -20.29
CA THR A 156 -3.14 -19.47 -21.16
C THR A 156 -2.62 -18.95 -22.51
N GLU A 157 -3.44 -19.06 -23.55
CA GLU A 157 -3.10 -18.49 -24.86
C GLU A 157 -3.24 -16.94 -24.86
N ASP A 158 -4.24 -16.41 -24.18
CA ASP A 158 -4.49 -14.97 -24.05
C ASP A 158 -5.23 -14.64 -22.75
N PHE A 159 -4.48 -14.20 -21.76
CA PHE A 159 -5.00 -13.84 -20.45
C PHE A 159 -6.09 -12.75 -20.52
N TYR A 160 -5.92 -11.75 -21.37
CA TYR A 160 -6.85 -10.63 -21.47
C TYR A 160 -8.19 -11.05 -22.09
N LYS A 161 -8.14 -11.96 -23.04
CA LYS A 161 -9.36 -12.55 -23.62
C LYS A 161 -10.12 -13.36 -22.59
N ASP A 162 -9.40 -14.12 -21.77
CA ASP A 162 -10.02 -14.94 -20.73
C ASP A 162 -10.71 -14.12 -19.64
N ILE A 163 -10.18 -12.93 -19.29
CA ILE A 163 -10.76 -12.05 -18.29
C ILE A 163 -11.76 -11.05 -18.86
N SER A 164 -12.05 -11.06 -20.16
CA SER A 164 -12.88 -10.05 -20.85
C SER A 164 -14.23 -9.81 -20.19
N ASP A 165 -14.89 -10.86 -19.68
CA ASP A 165 -16.19 -10.79 -19.02
C ASP A 165 -16.14 -10.09 -17.66
N ASP A 166 -14.97 -10.13 -16.98
CA ASP A 166 -14.78 -9.51 -15.66
C ASP A 166 -14.23 -8.09 -15.74
N VAL A 167 -13.85 -7.60 -16.93
CA VAL A 167 -13.14 -6.33 -17.09
C VAL A 167 -13.94 -5.15 -16.55
N GLN A 168 -15.24 -5.09 -16.81
CA GLN A 168 -16.07 -3.98 -16.37
C GLN A 168 -16.26 -3.93 -14.85
N GLU A 169 -16.30 -5.07 -14.19
CA GLU A 169 -16.62 -5.18 -12.76
C GLU A 169 -15.38 -5.21 -11.87
N LYS A 170 -14.23 -5.64 -12.39
CA LYS A 170 -13.07 -5.94 -11.56
C LYS A 170 -11.77 -5.24 -11.96
N PHE A 171 -11.69 -4.68 -13.19
CA PHE A 171 -10.42 -4.15 -13.68
C PHE A 171 -10.45 -2.66 -14.04
N ASP A 172 -9.37 -1.96 -13.71
CA ASP A 172 -9.04 -0.62 -14.19
C ASP A 172 -8.12 -0.77 -15.41
N THR A 173 -8.67 -0.52 -16.60
CA THR A 173 -7.93 -0.59 -17.88
C THR A 173 -7.50 0.78 -18.41
N SER A 174 -7.45 1.79 -17.54
CA SER A 174 -7.14 3.18 -17.94
C SER A 174 -5.71 3.40 -18.43
N ASN A 175 -4.81 2.45 -18.22
CA ASN A 175 -3.42 2.48 -18.68
C ASN A 175 -3.15 1.69 -19.96
N PHE A 176 -4.17 1.00 -20.49
CA PHE A 176 -4.04 0.30 -21.77
C PHE A 176 -4.14 1.27 -22.94
N SER A 177 -3.42 1.00 -24.02
CA SER A 177 -3.55 1.73 -25.27
C SER A 177 -4.94 1.51 -25.88
N LEU A 178 -5.47 2.52 -26.56
CA LEU A 178 -6.79 2.44 -27.23
C LEU A 178 -6.88 1.28 -28.24
N ASN A 179 -5.77 0.87 -28.82
CA ASN A 179 -5.66 -0.22 -29.79
C ASN A 179 -4.94 -1.42 -29.19
N HIS A 180 -5.24 -1.78 -27.93
CA HIS A 180 -4.62 -2.95 -27.32
C HIS A 180 -5.00 -4.24 -28.10
N PRO A 181 -4.05 -5.11 -28.42
CA PRO A 181 -4.27 -6.30 -29.29
C PRO A 181 -5.36 -7.26 -28.76
N SER A 182 -5.58 -7.29 -27.44
CA SER A 182 -6.55 -8.19 -26.81
C SER A 182 -8.02 -7.86 -27.13
N GLY A 183 -8.31 -6.65 -27.63
CA GLY A 183 -9.68 -6.21 -27.92
C GLY A 183 -10.55 -5.95 -26.68
N ILE A 184 -10.01 -5.99 -25.46
CA ILE A 184 -10.76 -5.66 -24.22
C ILE A 184 -11.14 -4.18 -24.18
N PRO A 185 -12.23 -3.81 -23.48
CA PRO A 185 -12.55 -2.41 -23.22
C PRO A 185 -11.40 -1.70 -22.52
N THR A 186 -10.93 -0.59 -23.11
CA THR A 186 -9.82 0.21 -22.57
C THR A 186 -10.30 1.55 -22.06
N GLY A 187 -9.55 2.16 -21.14
CA GLY A 187 -9.88 3.49 -20.60
C GLY A 187 -10.97 3.52 -19.53
N ILE A 188 -11.47 2.38 -19.09
CA ILE A 188 -12.55 2.29 -18.10
C ILE A 188 -12.03 2.16 -16.67
N ASN A 189 -12.90 2.47 -15.71
CA ASN A 189 -12.68 2.31 -14.26
C ASN A 189 -11.43 3.02 -13.73
N LYS A 190 -11.01 4.13 -14.33
CA LYS A 190 -9.82 4.88 -13.94
C LYS A 190 -9.87 5.26 -12.46
N LYS A 191 -8.97 4.65 -11.66
CA LYS A 191 -8.80 4.90 -10.23
C LYS A 191 -10.05 4.67 -9.38
N VAL A 192 -10.95 3.81 -9.83
CA VAL A 192 -12.09 3.39 -9.02
C VAL A 192 -11.56 2.47 -7.88
N PRO A 193 -11.86 2.78 -6.61
CA PRO A 193 -11.43 1.95 -5.49
C PRO A 193 -11.95 0.51 -5.61
N GLY A 194 -11.09 -0.46 -5.33
CA GLY A 194 -11.41 -1.89 -5.41
C GLY A 194 -11.21 -2.54 -6.78
N MET A 195 -10.91 -1.75 -7.82
CA MET A 195 -10.58 -2.28 -9.15
C MET A 195 -9.11 -2.66 -9.24
N PHE A 196 -8.83 -3.80 -9.85
CA PHE A 196 -7.48 -4.30 -10.09
C PHE A 196 -6.92 -3.70 -11.37
N LYS A 197 -5.68 -3.25 -11.31
CA LYS A 197 -4.98 -2.64 -12.43
C LYS A 197 -3.78 -3.50 -12.82
N ASP A 198 -3.63 -3.76 -14.11
CA ASP A 198 -2.40 -4.36 -14.62
C ASP A 198 -1.27 -3.32 -14.62
N GLU A 199 -0.31 -3.48 -13.71
CA GLU A 199 0.85 -2.60 -13.61
C GLU A 199 1.83 -2.80 -14.78
N ALA A 200 1.75 -3.93 -15.48
CA ALA A 200 2.51 -4.16 -16.70
C ALA A 200 1.95 -3.38 -17.90
N GLY A 201 0.68 -2.91 -17.82
CA GLY A 201 0.04 -2.13 -18.89
C GLY A 201 -0.21 -2.93 -20.16
N GLY A 202 -0.46 -4.23 -20.02
CA GLY A 202 -0.64 -5.15 -21.13
C GLY A 202 0.66 -5.74 -21.69
N GLU A 203 1.82 -5.43 -21.09
CA GLU A 203 3.09 -6.03 -21.47
C GLU A 203 3.26 -7.38 -20.78
N ILE A 204 3.76 -8.38 -21.51
CA ILE A 204 4.01 -9.72 -20.96
C ILE A 204 5.27 -9.68 -20.08
N ILE A 205 5.18 -10.26 -18.90
CA ILE A 205 6.33 -10.53 -18.03
C ILE A 205 6.93 -11.87 -18.47
N GLU A 206 8.18 -11.86 -18.94
CA GLU A 206 8.89 -13.06 -19.40
C GLU A 206 9.51 -13.85 -18.26
N GLU A 207 10.10 -13.13 -17.30
CA GLU A 207 10.88 -13.76 -16.23
C GLU A 207 10.53 -13.08 -14.90
N PHE A 208 10.40 -13.88 -13.86
CA PHE A 208 10.25 -13.46 -12.49
C PHE A 208 11.29 -14.18 -11.62
N VAL A 209 12.00 -13.42 -10.78
CA VAL A 209 12.91 -13.96 -9.77
C VAL A 209 12.58 -13.32 -8.43
N GLY A 210 12.19 -14.15 -7.45
CA GLY A 210 11.93 -13.73 -6.08
C GLY A 210 12.89 -14.40 -5.11
N LEU A 211 13.69 -13.63 -4.37
CA LEU A 211 14.61 -14.13 -3.34
C LEU A 211 14.00 -14.13 -1.96
N ARG A 212 13.26 -13.08 -1.64
CA ARG A 212 12.51 -12.91 -0.38
C ARG A 212 11.48 -11.79 -0.54
N ALA A 213 10.62 -11.61 0.46
CA ALA A 213 9.69 -10.50 0.51
C ALA A 213 10.38 -9.15 0.19
N LYS A 214 9.78 -8.36 -0.71
CA LYS A 214 10.29 -7.07 -1.21
C LYS A 214 11.66 -7.12 -1.92
N GLN A 215 12.09 -8.29 -2.33
CA GLN A 215 13.31 -8.50 -3.12
C GLN A 215 13.01 -9.43 -4.30
N CYS A 216 12.49 -8.85 -5.36
CA CYS A 216 12.20 -9.54 -6.61
C CYS A 216 12.67 -8.72 -7.80
N ALA A 217 12.86 -9.40 -8.94
CA ALA A 217 13.15 -8.80 -10.22
C ALA A 217 12.17 -9.33 -11.26
N ILE A 218 11.73 -8.46 -12.15
CA ILE A 218 10.80 -8.77 -13.22
C ILE A 218 11.43 -8.33 -14.54
N LYS A 219 11.41 -9.20 -15.52
CA LYS A 219 11.79 -8.88 -16.89
C LYS A 219 10.54 -8.88 -17.77
N LYS A 220 10.29 -7.77 -18.43
CA LYS A 220 9.18 -7.62 -19.39
C LYS A 220 9.65 -7.88 -20.81
N LEU A 221 8.79 -8.46 -21.64
CA LEU A 221 9.04 -8.63 -23.08
C LEU A 221 9.12 -7.25 -23.73
N MET A 222 10.33 -6.82 -24.11
CA MET A 222 10.52 -5.57 -24.84
C MET A 222 10.25 -5.78 -26.33
N VAL A 223 9.10 -5.37 -26.82
CA VAL A 223 8.92 -5.14 -28.26
C VAL A 223 9.80 -3.94 -28.64
N LYS A 224 10.99 -4.26 -29.17
CA LYS A 224 12.04 -3.36 -29.66
C LYS A 224 11.85 -1.86 -29.38
N LYS A 225 12.39 -1.37 -28.25
CA LYS A 225 13.13 -0.09 -28.13
C LYS A 225 13.79 0.01 -26.74
N LYS A 226 15.14 0.02 -26.76
CA LYS A 226 16.12 0.38 -25.71
C LYS A 226 15.98 -0.25 -24.30
N LYS A 227 17.04 -1.01 -23.98
CA LYS A 227 17.33 -1.58 -22.66
C LYS A 227 17.19 -0.54 -21.54
N SER A 228 16.29 -0.76 -20.60
CA SER A 228 16.42 -0.29 -19.23
C SER A 228 15.87 -1.35 -18.28
N VAL A 229 16.76 -1.96 -17.53
CA VAL A 229 16.40 -2.81 -16.40
C VAL A 229 15.94 -1.86 -15.28
N ARG A 230 14.66 -1.82 -14.96
CA ARG A 230 14.16 -1.11 -13.79
C ARG A 230 14.15 -2.09 -12.62
N VAL A 231 15.20 -2.02 -11.82
CA VAL A 231 15.19 -2.60 -10.48
C VAL A 231 14.41 -1.62 -9.60
N SER A 232 13.20 -1.96 -9.22
CA SER A 232 12.47 -1.18 -8.24
C SER A 232 13.08 -1.43 -6.86
N ARG A 233 14.02 -0.58 -6.49
CA ARG A 233 14.63 -0.53 -5.17
C ARG A 233 13.89 0.52 -4.35
N GLU A 234 12.77 0.18 -3.75
CA GLU A 234 12.29 0.94 -2.61
C GLU A 234 13.13 0.58 -1.39
N MET A 235 14.15 1.39 -1.16
CA MET A 235 14.87 1.37 0.10
C MET A 235 14.02 2.10 1.13
N SER A 236 13.42 1.37 2.07
CA SER A 236 12.97 1.98 3.31
C SER A 236 14.19 2.56 4.01
N LYS A 237 14.31 3.87 4.02
CA LYS A 237 15.24 4.55 4.92
C LYS A 237 14.74 4.33 6.36
N LYS A 238 15.65 3.84 7.17
CA LYS A 238 15.52 3.76 8.63
C LYS A 238 15.16 5.09 9.25
#